data_163f1341eba7d06a30a1858d41a1b58c
#
_entry.id   163f1341eba7d06a30a1858d41a1b58c
#
_cell.length_a   1.000
_cell.length_b   1.000
_cell.length_c   1.000
_cell.angle_alpha   90.00
_cell.angle_beta   90.00
_cell.angle_gamma   90.00
#
_symmetry.space_group_name_H-M   'P 1'
#
loop_
_entity.id
_entity.type
_entity.pdbx_description
1 polymer ?
#
loop_
_entity_poly.entity_id
_entity_poly.type
_entity_poly.pdbx_seq_one_letter_code
_entity_poly.pdbx_strand_id
1 'polypeptide(L)'
;MVIMDDLKQNQSSNEKPKGNKIINILIFIGMILLIQIPIGVSLIALPFSVKFSQLTSIALSMLITGIALLIIWLVRNYYLSHTYERQYQSMRGKDIFINIGFLILAMVFSILSSLLMVIFTGNDTTANEKEINESLDLLLQKDHLPHISIVATVVLMICIIGPYLEELLFRGIFKETLFMKYRFWLPFIISSIIFSSQHLSTNIFSYAIYFLMGCVLYLAYNRRRNIKDSMMVHMLNNSVSTLPVFVGYLWLYFR
;
A
#
# COMPACT_ATOMS: atom_id res chain seq x y z
N MET A 1 3.20 10.68 32.30
CA MET A 1 3.05 10.21 30.88
C MET A 1 4.38 10.31 30.12
N VAL A 2 5.16 11.38 30.24
CA VAL A 2 6.48 11.57 29.62
C VAL A 2 7.50 10.50 30.05
N ILE A 3 7.54 10.13 31.34
CA ILE A 3 8.51 9.16 31.90
C ILE A 3 8.30 7.72 31.36
N MET A 4 7.08 7.32 31.02
CA MET A 4 6.82 5.99 30.45
C MET A 4 7.23 5.90 28.96
N ASP A 5 7.21 7.02 28.24
CA ASP A 5 7.67 7.06 26.85
C ASP A 5 9.21 7.05 26.78
N ASP A 6 9.88 7.69 27.71
CA ASP A 6 11.35 7.66 27.83
C ASP A 6 11.88 6.27 28.25
N LEU A 7 11.16 5.56 29.13
CA LEU A 7 11.50 4.18 29.51
C LEU A 7 11.32 3.19 28.36
N LYS A 8 10.28 3.38 27.52
CA LYS A 8 10.06 2.58 26.30
C LYS A 8 11.08 2.89 25.21
N GLN A 9 11.52 4.14 25.09
CA GLN A 9 12.60 4.55 24.20
C GLN A 9 13.95 3.95 24.63
N ASN A 10 14.24 3.85 25.92
CA ASN A 10 15.46 3.24 26.44
C ASN A 10 15.47 1.71 26.31
N GLN A 11 14.33 1.03 26.41
CA GLN A 11 14.27 -0.42 26.18
C GLN A 11 14.53 -0.79 24.70
N SER A 12 14.09 0.03 23.74
CA SER A 12 14.34 -0.22 22.31
C SER A 12 15.80 0.04 21.91
N SER A 13 16.57 0.78 22.70
CA SER A 13 17.99 1.11 22.41
C SER A 13 18.95 -0.06 22.62
N ASN A 14 18.56 -1.08 23.39
CA ASN A 14 19.37 -2.28 23.67
C ASN A 14 19.01 -3.50 22.82
N GLU A 15 17.89 -3.46 22.08
CA GLU A 15 17.47 -4.56 21.22
C GLU A 15 18.31 -4.57 19.94
N LYS A 16 18.74 -5.76 19.50
CA LYS A 16 19.47 -5.95 18.24
C LYS A 16 18.51 -6.44 17.16
N PRO A 17 18.72 -6.04 15.88
CA PRO A 17 17.96 -6.63 14.79
C PRO A 17 18.07 -8.15 14.82
N LYS A 18 16.94 -8.84 14.69
CA LYS A 18 16.90 -10.30 14.63
C LYS A 18 17.44 -10.78 13.26
N GLY A 19 18.21 -11.84 13.30
CA GLY A 19 18.76 -12.46 12.09
C GLY A 19 20.04 -11.80 11.55
N ASN A 20 20.51 -12.34 10.43
CA ASN A 20 21.69 -11.82 9.72
C ASN A 20 21.28 -10.67 8.79
N LYS A 21 22.02 -9.57 8.80
CA LYS A 21 21.71 -8.37 8.00
C LYS A 21 21.63 -8.66 6.49
N ILE A 22 22.55 -9.48 5.96
CA ILE A 22 22.57 -9.80 4.53
C ILE A 22 21.34 -10.63 4.17
N ILE A 23 21.01 -11.63 4.99
CA ILE A 23 19.82 -12.47 4.82
C ILE A 23 18.56 -11.61 4.87
N ASN A 24 18.46 -10.67 5.85
CA ASN A 24 17.32 -9.76 5.96
C ASN A 24 17.17 -8.87 4.73
N ILE A 25 18.28 -8.40 4.13
CA ILE A 25 18.23 -7.63 2.87
C ILE A 25 17.70 -8.51 1.71
N LEU A 26 18.21 -9.73 1.55
CA LEU A 26 17.77 -10.64 0.49
C LEU A 26 16.29 -11.01 0.64
N ILE A 27 15.86 -11.29 1.86
CA ILE A 27 14.45 -11.56 2.17
C ILE A 27 13.58 -10.33 1.88
N PHE A 28 14.03 -9.13 2.26
CA PHE A 28 13.31 -7.89 1.98
C PHE A 28 13.13 -7.68 0.47
N ILE A 29 14.18 -7.86 -0.34
CA ILE A 29 14.11 -7.77 -1.80
C ILE A 29 13.14 -8.83 -2.36
N GLY A 30 13.23 -10.07 -1.90
CA GLY A 30 12.30 -11.13 -2.31
C GLY A 30 10.84 -10.82 -1.95
N MET A 31 10.61 -10.22 -0.78
CA MET A 31 9.28 -9.80 -0.34
C MET A 31 8.72 -8.65 -1.17
N ILE A 32 9.56 -7.69 -1.62
CA ILE A 32 9.12 -6.63 -2.55
C ILE A 32 8.46 -7.25 -3.79
N LEU A 33 9.10 -8.26 -4.39
CA LEU A 33 8.56 -8.93 -5.56
C LEU A 33 7.31 -9.75 -5.22
N LEU A 34 7.32 -10.41 -4.07
CA LEU A 34 6.22 -11.28 -3.64
C LEU A 34 4.92 -10.52 -3.40
N ILE A 35 4.97 -9.34 -2.74
CA ILE A 35 3.78 -8.56 -2.41
C ILE A 35 3.09 -7.94 -3.64
N GLN A 36 3.79 -7.81 -4.77
CA GLN A 36 3.22 -7.30 -6.01
C GLN A 36 2.38 -8.35 -6.76
N ILE A 37 2.54 -9.65 -6.46
CA ILE A 37 1.86 -10.74 -7.19
C ILE A 37 0.34 -10.61 -7.13
N PRO A 38 -0.33 -10.43 -5.96
CA PRO A 38 -1.79 -10.43 -5.91
C PRO A 38 -2.41 -9.32 -6.75
N ILE A 39 -1.89 -8.09 -6.63
CA ILE A 39 -2.42 -6.96 -7.39
C ILE A 39 -2.09 -7.09 -8.88
N GLY A 40 -0.86 -7.44 -9.24
CA GLY A 40 -0.45 -7.61 -10.63
C GLY A 40 -1.27 -8.67 -11.35
N VAL A 41 -1.45 -9.85 -10.75
CA VAL A 41 -2.28 -10.92 -11.34
C VAL A 41 -3.74 -10.48 -11.47
N SER A 42 -4.29 -9.76 -10.49
CA SER A 42 -5.67 -9.29 -10.55
C SER A 42 -5.89 -8.26 -11.65
N LEU A 43 -4.97 -7.31 -11.84
CA LEU A 43 -5.02 -6.30 -12.90
C LEU A 43 -4.86 -6.94 -14.30
N ILE A 44 -3.93 -7.89 -14.45
CA ILE A 44 -3.76 -8.63 -15.72
C ILE A 44 -5.01 -9.46 -16.04
N ALA A 45 -5.65 -10.09 -15.06
CA ALA A 45 -6.84 -10.90 -15.27
C ALA A 45 -8.07 -10.08 -15.69
N LEU A 46 -8.17 -8.83 -15.26
CA LEU A 46 -9.35 -7.98 -15.45
C LEU A 46 -9.77 -7.82 -16.92
N PRO A 47 -8.91 -7.40 -17.88
CA PRO A 47 -9.31 -7.21 -19.28
C PRO A 47 -9.69 -8.53 -19.98
N PHE A 48 -9.15 -9.67 -19.56
CA PHE A 48 -9.51 -10.97 -20.14
C PHE A 48 -10.83 -11.50 -19.57
N SER A 49 -11.21 -11.07 -18.38
CA SER A 49 -12.36 -11.61 -17.65
C SER A 49 -13.71 -11.31 -18.29
N VAL A 50 -13.81 -10.32 -19.18
CA VAL A 50 -15.01 -10.04 -19.99
C VAL A 50 -15.42 -11.23 -20.88
N LYS A 51 -14.48 -12.12 -21.22
CA LYS A 51 -14.71 -13.32 -22.03
C LYS A 51 -14.92 -14.58 -21.19
N PHE A 52 -14.80 -14.50 -19.88
CA PHE A 52 -14.88 -15.66 -19.00
C PHE A 52 -16.33 -16.01 -18.66
N SER A 53 -16.60 -17.30 -18.50
CA SER A 53 -17.85 -17.74 -17.89
C SER A 53 -17.92 -17.26 -16.43
N GLN A 54 -19.11 -17.19 -15.88
CA GLN A 54 -19.32 -16.87 -14.47
C GLN A 54 -18.50 -17.82 -13.55
N LEU A 55 -18.53 -19.11 -13.83
CA LEU A 55 -17.78 -20.10 -13.05
C LEU A 55 -16.28 -19.87 -13.12
N THR A 56 -15.73 -19.59 -14.31
CA THR A 56 -14.31 -19.26 -14.50
C THR A 56 -13.92 -18.01 -13.72
N SER A 57 -14.76 -16.96 -13.76
CA SER A 57 -14.51 -15.70 -13.04
C SER A 57 -14.49 -15.92 -11.52
N ILE A 58 -15.44 -16.70 -10.99
CA ILE A 58 -15.49 -17.03 -9.56
C ILE A 58 -14.26 -17.87 -9.17
N ALA A 59 -13.93 -18.91 -9.92
CA ALA A 59 -12.78 -19.77 -9.64
C ALA A 59 -11.47 -18.99 -9.64
N LEU A 60 -11.27 -18.10 -10.61
CA LEU A 60 -10.08 -17.25 -10.71
C LEU A 60 -10.03 -16.25 -9.53
N SER A 61 -11.14 -15.65 -9.15
CA SER A 61 -11.24 -14.75 -7.99
C SER A 61 -10.84 -15.47 -6.69
N MET A 62 -11.32 -16.70 -6.51
CA MET A 62 -10.96 -17.54 -5.36
C MET A 62 -9.47 -17.90 -5.35
N LEU A 63 -8.91 -18.23 -6.53
CA LEU A 63 -7.48 -18.53 -6.67
C LEU A 63 -6.61 -17.32 -6.32
N ILE A 64 -6.90 -16.15 -6.88
CA ILE A 64 -6.17 -14.90 -6.61
C ILE A 64 -6.26 -14.55 -5.11
N THR A 65 -7.44 -14.64 -4.54
CA THR A 65 -7.64 -14.39 -3.09
C THR A 65 -6.89 -15.40 -2.24
N GLY A 66 -6.89 -16.67 -2.60
CA GLY A 66 -6.13 -17.71 -1.92
C GLY A 66 -4.61 -17.45 -1.94
N ILE A 67 -4.07 -17.05 -3.09
CA ILE A 67 -2.66 -16.63 -3.23
C ILE A 67 -2.38 -15.41 -2.34
N ALA A 68 -3.26 -14.41 -2.34
CA ALA A 68 -3.10 -13.23 -1.50
C ALA A 68 -3.08 -13.57 -0.01
N LEU A 69 -3.98 -14.44 0.46
CA LEU A 69 -4.02 -14.90 1.84
C LEU A 69 -2.75 -15.68 2.23
N LEU A 70 -2.22 -16.50 1.34
CA LEU A 70 -0.95 -17.19 1.55
C LEU A 70 0.20 -16.20 1.70
N ILE A 71 0.27 -15.19 0.83
CA ILE A 71 1.31 -14.15 0.90
C ILE A 71 1.16 -13.33 2.18
N ILE A 72 -0.06 -12.95 2.56
CA ILE A 72 -0.33 -12.29 3.85
C ILE A 72 0.20 -13.15 5.00
N TRP A 73 -0.09 -14.43 5.00
CA TRP A 73 0.38 -15.35 6.04
C TRP A 73 1.90 -15.40 6.11
N LEU A 74 2.58 -15.54 4.98
CA LEU A 74 4.06 -15.58 4.90
C LEU A 74 4.69 -14.27 5.42
N VAL A 75 4.25 -13.12 4.90
CA VAL A 75 4.81 -11.81 5.24
C VAL A 75 4.52 -11.47 6.70
N ARG A 76 3.30 -11.73 7.17
CA ARG A 76 2.89 -11.48 8.55
C ARG A 76 3.63 -12.37 9.55
N ASN A 77 3.82 -13.65 9.25
CA ASN A 77 4.60 -14.55 10.12
C ASN A 77 6.04 -14.10 10.23
N TYR A 78 6.66 -13.70 9.11
CA TYR A 78 8.00 -13.15 9.13
C TYR A 78 8.05 -11.86 9.97
N TYR A 79 7.12 -10.94 9.77
CA TYR A 79 7.01 -9.72 10.55
C TYR A 79 6.89 -10.01 12.06
N LEU A 80 5.99 -10.89 12.47
CA LEU A 80 5.79 -11.23 13.90
C LEU A 80 7.01 -11.87 14.54
N SER A 81 7.77 -12.67 13.79
CA SER A 81 8.96 -13.37 14.30
C SER A 81 10.21 -12.49 14.35
N HIS A 82 10.32 -11.49 13.46
CA HIS A 82 11.54 -10.70 13.27
C HIS A 82 11.44 -9.25 13.75
N THR A 83 10.27 -8.80 14.19
CA THR A 83 10.09 -7.45 14.73
C THR A 83 9.81 -7.48 16.23
N TYR A 84 10.01 -6.34 16.88
CA TYR A 84 9.68 -6.10 18.30
C TYR A 84 8.44 -5.21 18.42
N GLU A 85 7.88 -4.78 17.30
CA GLU A 85 6.71 -3.92 17.30
C GLU A 85 5.52 -4.65 17.93
N ARG A 86 5.05 -4.11 19.04
CA ARG A 86 3.87 -4.63 19.74
C ARG A 86 2.63 -4.02 19.13
N GLN A 87 1.95 -4.77 18.27
CA GLN A 87 0.74 -4.35 17.55
C GLN A 87 -0.50 -4.11 18.42
N TYR A 88 -0.35 -4.15 19.74
CA TYR A 88 -1.49 -4.17 20.67
C TYR A 88 -2.07 -2.79 21.01
N GLN A 89 -1.52 -1.72 20.46
CA GLN A 89 -2.12 -0.40 20.65
C GLN A 89 -3.36 -0.26 19.75
N SER A 90 -4.53 -0.21 20.38
CA SER A 90 -5.76 0.15 19.68
C SER A 90 -5.72 1.60 19.20
N MET A 91 -6.33 1.88 18.04
CA MET A 91 -6.59 3.25 17.62
C MET A 91 -7.74 3.81 18.46
N ARG A 92 -7.55 5.00 19.03
CA ARG A 92 -8.59 5.79 19.70
C ARG A 92 -9.20 6.76 18.69
N GLY A 93 -10.37 7.32 18.97
CA GLY A 93 -11.01 8.31 18.10
C GLY A 93 -10.08 9.47 17.70
N LYS A 94 -9.28 9.97 18.64
CA LYS A 94 -8.25 10.98 18.36
C LYS A 94 -7.23 10.54 17.31
N ASP A 95 -6.84 9.29 17.32
CA ASP A 95 -5.84 8.76 16.37
C ASP A 95 -6.43 8.68 14.96
N ILE A 96 -7.71 8.33 14.85
CA ILE A 96 -8.45 8.33 13.58
C ILE A 96 -8.48 9.74 12.98
N PHE A 97 -8.83 10.77 13.77
CA PHE A 97 -8.82 12.16 13.29
C PHE A 97 -7.44 12.63 12.83
N ILE A 98 -6.37 12.27 13.56
CA ILE A 98 -5.01 12.61 13.16
C ILE A 98 -4.64 11.88 11.85
N ASN A 99 -5.03 10.63 11.69
CA ASN A 99 -4.78 9.85 10.48
C ASN A 99 -5.56 10.42 9.27
N ILE A 100 -6.78 10.94 9.48
CA ILE A 100 -7.48 11.72 8.45
C ILE A 100 -6.70 12.99 8.08
N GLY A 101 -6.07 13.65 9.04
CA GLY A 101 -5.17 14.77 8.78
C GLY A 101 -3.96 14.38 7.90
N PHE A 102 -3.35 13.22 8.14
CA PHE A 102 -2.30 12.67 7.27
C PHE A 102 -2.82 12.31 5.88
N LEU A 103 -4.03 11.77 5.76
CA LEU A 103 -4.67 11.55 4.46
C LEU A 103 -4.83 12.86 3.68
N ILE A 104 -5.35 13.91 4.31
CA ILE A 104 -5.50 15.23 3.68
C ILE A 104 -4.13 15.76 3.24
N LEU A 105 -3.10 15.63 4.07
CA LEU A 105 -1.74 16.04 3.72
C LEU A 105 -1.20 15.27 2.51
N ALA A 106 -1.43 13.96 2.43
CA ALA A 106 -1.07 13.15 1.28
C ALA A 106 -1.78 13.62 0.01
N MET A 107 -3.08 13.87 0.08
CA MET A 107 -3.87 14.38 -1.04
C MET A 107 -3.38 15.77 -1.51
N VAL A 108 -3.06 16.67 -0.59
CA VAL A 108 -2.50 17.99 -0.92
C VAL A 108 -1.17 17.84 -1.65
N PHE A 109 -0.26 16.98 -1.17
CA PHE A 109 1.02 16.75 -1.84
C PHE A 109 0.83 16.10 -3.23
N SER A 110 -0.10 15.17 -3.36
CA SER A 110 -0.43 14.58 -4.67
C SER A 110 -0.94 15.64 -5.64
N ILE A 111 -1.90 16.48 -5.23
CA ILE A 111 -2.45 17.57 -6.07
C ILE A 111 -1.35 18.54 -6.49
N LEU A 112 -0.53 19.02 -5.55
CA LEU A 112 0.54 19.95 -5.86
C LEU A 112 1.57 19.36 -6.82
N SER A 113 1.97 18.11 -6.61
CA SER A 113 2.92 17.42 -7.51
C SER A 113 2.31 17.16 -8.88
N SER A 114 1.03 16.81 -8.96
CA SER A 114 0.31 16.66 -10.24
C SER A 114 0.18 17.98 -10.99
N LEU A 115 -0.11 19.09 -10.31
CA LEU A 115 -0.12 20.41 -10.93
C LEU A 115 1.26 20.79 -11.50
N LEU A 116 2.33 20.53 -10.76
CA LEU A 116 3.69 20.74 -11.27
C LEU A 116 3.98 19.83 -12.47
N MET A 117 3.53 18.58 -12.42
CA MET A 117 3.69 17.65 -13.54
C MET A 117 2.98 18.16 -14.79
N VAL A 118 1.73 18.64 -14.68
CA VAL A 118 1.00 19.25 -15.80
C VAL A 118 1.75 20.46 -16.37
N ILE A 119 2.21 21.36 -15.50
CA ILE A 119 2.92 22.59 -15.94
C ILE A 119 4.23 22.28 -16.69
N PHE A 120 5.01 21.31 -16.21
CA PHE A 120 6.34 21.03 -16.75
C PHE A 120 6.38 19.93 -17.80
N THR A 121 5.41 19.02 -17.83
CA THR A 121 5.42 17.86 -18.73
C THR A 121 4.21 17.78 -19.65
N GLY A 122 3.14 18.54 -19.37
CA GLY A 122 1.86 18.45 -20.06
C GLY A 122 1.04 17.21 -19.72
N ASN A 123 1.52 16.32 -18.84
CA ASN A 123 0.81 15.12 -18.42
C ASN A 123 0.04 15.39 -17.13
N ASP A 124 -1.20 14.91 -17.07
CA ASP A 124 -2.11 15.06 -15.92
C ASP A 124 -2.13 13.82 -14.99
N THR A 125 -1.63 12.69 -15.47
CA THR A 125 -1.63 11.42 -14.76
C THR A 125 -0.25 10.76 -14.75
N THR A 126 0.07 10.03 -13.68
CA THR A 126 1.28 9.20 -13.64
C THR A 126 1.11 7.95 -14.48
N ALA A 127 2.22 7.32 -14.90
CA ALA A 127 2.16 6.05 -15.65
C ALA A 127 1.45 4.94 -14.85
N ASN A 128 1.66 4.91 -13.54
CA ASN A 128 0.99 3.96 -12.65
C ASN A 128 -0.52 4.20 -12.56
N GLU A 129 -0.95 5.47 -12.41
CA GLU A 129 -2.37 5.83 -12.43
C GLU A 129 -3.01 5.51 -13.78
N LYS A 130 -2.30 5.78 -14.87
CA LYS A 130 -2.77 5.48 -16.23
C LYS A 130 -3.02 3.99 -16.41
N GLU A 131 -2.09 3.12 -16.00
CA GLU A 131 -2.25 1.67 -16.08
C GLU A 131 -3.45 1.17 -15.27
N ILE A 132 -3.61 1.69 -14.04
CA ILE A 132 -4.75 1.36 -13.18
C ILE A 132 -6.05 1.89 -13.79
N ASN A 133 -6.08 3.15 -14.26
CA ASN A 133 -7.27 3.76 -14.83
C ASN A 133 -7.69 3.06 -16.13
N GLU A 134 -6.77 2.74 -17.03
CA GLU A 134 -7.07 1.96 -18.24
C GLU A 134 -7.70 0.60 -17.89
N SER A 135 -7.21 -0.06 -16.83
CA SER A 135 -7.81 -1.29 -16.32
C SER A 135 -9.21 -1.07 -15.74
N LEU A 136 -9.41 0.05 -15.02
CA LEU A 136 -10.69 0.40 -14.40
C LEU A 136 -11.71 0.96 -15.41
N ASP A 137 -11.26 1.64 -16.48
CA ASP A 137 -12.13 2.16 -17.53
C ASP A 137 -12.89 1.04 -18.26
N LEU A 138 -12.30 -0.17 -18.31
CA LEU A 138 -12.99 -1.37 -18.81
C LEU A 138 -14.25 -1.69 -18.00
N LEU A 139 -14.31 -1.28 -16.72
CA LEU A 139 -15.46 -1.49 -15.85
C LEU A 139 -16.65 -0.58 -16.21
N LEU A 140 -16.41 0.49 -16.98
CA LEU A 140 -17.43 1.45 -17.37
C LEU A 140 -17.92 1.23 -18.81
N GLN A 141 -17.38 0.23 -19.52
CA GLN A 141 -17.82 -0.13 -20.86
C GLN A 141 -19.08 -1.00 -20.81
N LYS A 142 -20.21 -0.42 -21.19
CA LYS A 142 -21.56 -1.00 -21.02
C LYS A 142 -21.80 -2.35 -21.70
N ASP A 143 -21.12 -2.62 -22.80
CA ASP A 143 -21.44 -3.79 -23.66
C ASP A 143 -20.74 -5.09 -23.21
N HIS A 144 -19.70 -5.01 -22.40
CA HIS A 144 -18.91 -6.16 -21.95
C HIS A 144 -18.36 -5.96 -20.54
N LEU A 145 -19.24 -6.01 -19.53
CA LEU A 145 -18.82 -5.88 -18.13
C LEU A 145 -18.16 -7.17 -17.63
N PRO A 146 -16.98 -7.08 -16.98
CA PRO A 146 -16.41 -8.21 -16.25
C PRO A 146 -17.37 -8.72 -15.17
N HIS A 147 -17.25 -10.00 -14.81
CA HIS A 147 -18.05 -10.53 -13.70
C HIS A 147 -17.69 -9.88 -12.37
N ILE A 148 -18.69 -9.59 -11.53
CA ILE A 148 -18.56 -8.87 -10.26
C ILE A 148 -17.49 -9.46 -9.32
N SER A 149 -17.29 -10.79 -9.34
CA SER A 149 -16.28 -11.43 -8.49
C SER A 149 -14.85 -10.96 -8.80
N ILE A 150 -14.50 -10.83 -10.08
CA ILE A 150 -13.18 -10.33 -10.50
C ILE A 150 -13.00 -8.86 -10.10
N VAL A 151 -14.01 -8.04 -10.37
CA VAL A 151 -13.97 -6.61 -10.05
C VAL A 151 -13.84 -6.40 -8.54
N ALA A 152 -14.63 -7.09 -7.75
CA ALA A 152 -14.53 -7.05 -6.27
C ALA A 152 -13.14 -7.52 -5.78
N THR A 153 -12.56 -8.53 -6.43
CA THR A 153 -11.20 -8.99 -6.11
C THR A 153 -10.16 -7.90 -6.41
N VAL A 154 -10.22 -7.25 -7.59
CA VAL A 154 -9.32 -6.13 -7.94
C VAL A 154 -9.44 -5.00 -6.92
N VAL A 155 -10.65 -4.58 -6.59
CA VAL A 155 -10.90 -3.52 -5.59
C VAL A 155 -10.34 -3.91 -4.22
N LEU A 156 -10.52 -5.15 -3.80
CA LEU A 156 -9.95 -5.68 -2.55
C LEU A 156 -8.42 -5.62 -2.56
N MET A 157 -7.79 -6.00 -3.68
CA MET A 157 -6.33 -5.96 -3.82
C MET A 157 -5.80 -4.52 -3.77
N ILE A 158 -6.41 -3.58 -4.48
CA ILE A 158 -5.96 -2.18 -4.53
C ILE A 158 -6.21 -1.45 -3.20
N CYS A 159 -7.40 -1.59 -2.63
CA CYS A 159 -7.79 -0.79 -1.47
C CYS A 159 -7.29 -1.34 -0.13
N ILE A 160 -7.10 -2.65 0.00
CA ILE A 160 -6.86 -3.29 1.30
C ILE A 160 -5.59 -4.14 1.30
N ILE A 161 -5.50 -5.15 0.42
CA ILE A 161 -4.43 -6.15 0.49
C ILE A 161 -3.07 -5.56 0.14
N GLY A 162 -2.98 -4.80 -0.97
CA GLY A 162 -1.75 -4.11 -1.37
C GLY A 162 -1.23 -3.19 -0.28
N PRO A 163 -2.01 -2.17 0.17
CA PRO A 163 -1.63 -1.31 1.27
C PRO A 163 -1.24 -2.05 2.55
N TYR A 164 -1.96 -3.11 2.91
CA TYR A 164 -1.63 -3.93 4.08
C TYR A 164 -0.24 -4.56 3.97
N LEU A 165 0.05 -5.21 2.86
CA LEU A 165 1.33 -5.88 2.61
C LEU A 165 2.49 -4.88 2.51
N GLU A 166 2.27 -3.75 1.84
CA GLU A 166 3.26 -2.69 1.69
C GLU A 166 3.61 -2.05 3.03
N GLU A 167 2.63 -1.78 3.89
CA GLU A 167 2.92 -1.21 5.20
C GLU A 167 3.65 -2.21 6.12
N LEU A 168 3.26 -3.51 6.10
CA LEU A 168 4.01 -4.56 6.80
C LEU A 168 5.48 -4.57 6.37
N LEU A 169 5.72 -4.44 5.06
CA LEU A 169 7.07 -4.54 4.50
C LEU A 169 7.87 -3.26 4.76
N PHE A 170 7.35 -2.08 4.36
CA PHE A 170 8.12 -0.84 4.36
C PHE A 170 8.21 -0.16 5.72
N ARG A 171 7.21 -0.28 6.59
CA ARG A 171 7.19 0.35 7.92
C ARG A 171 7.53 -0.65 9.03
N GLY A 172 7.04 -1.87 8.91
CA GLY A 172 7.32 -2.94 9.85
C GLY A 172 8.69 -3.58 9.61
N ILE A 173 8.78 -4.49 8.64
CA ILE A 173 9.98 -5.32 8.41
C ILE A 173 11.22 -4.48 8.10
N PHE A 174 11.14 -3.57 7.14
CA PHE A 174 12.26 -2.72 6.73
C PHE A 174 12.87 -1.95 7.91
N LYS A 175 12.02 -1.25 8.66
CA LYS A 175 12.47 -0.44 9.81
C LYS A 175 13.10 -1.31 10.89
N GLU A 176 12.44 -2.40 11.28
CA GLU A 176 12.83 -3.20 12.43
C GLU A 176 13.99 -4.16 12.14
N THR A 177 14.14 -4.64 10.91
CA THR A 177 15.20 -5.61 10.57
C THR A 177 16.46 -4.97 9.99
N LEU A 178 16.33 -3.88 9.25
CA LEU A 178 17.46 -3.24 8.55
C LEU A 178 17.91 -1.93 9.19
N PHE A 179 16.99 -1.17 9.77
CA PHE A 179 17.24 0.18 10.26
C PHE A 179 16.85 0.39 11.72
N MET A 180 16.77 -0.65 12.52
CA MET A 180 16.38 -0.61 13.93
C MET A 180 17.22 0.37 14.76
N LYS A 181 18.55 0.43 14.50
CA LYS A 181 19.48 1.32 15.19
C LYS A 181 19.35 2.81 14.80
N TYR A 182 18.69 3.09 13.67
CA TYR A 182 18.55 4.45 13.15
C TYR A 182 17.23 5.05 13.61
N ARG A 183 17.27 6.26 14.20
CA ARG A 183 16.09 6.85 14.83
C ARG A 183 15.00 7.22 13.83
N PHE A 184 15.28 8.18 12.92
CA PHE A 184 14.25 8.75 12.06
C PHE A 184 14.70 8.93 10.59
N TRP A 185 15.67 9.81 10.34
CA TRP A 185 15.93 10.33 8.99
C TRP A 185 16.29 9.26 7.96
N LEU A 186 17.16 8.33 8.32
CA LEU A 186 17.66 7.33 7.38
C LEU A 186 16.54 6.36 6.95
N PRO A 187 15.81 5.69 7.86
CA PRO A 187 14.70 4.83 7.45
C PRO A 187 13.55 5.61 6.80
N PHE A 188 13.29 6.86 7.21
CA PHE A 188 12.30 7.73 6.60
C PHE A 188 12.58 7.97 5.12
N ILE A 189 13.78 8.45 4.78
CA ILE A 189 14.15 8.77 3.40
C ILE A 189 14.26 7.50 2.55
N ILE A 190 14.98 6.48 3.03
CA ILE A 190 15.24 5.28 2.22
C ILE A 190 13.95 4.48 1.99
N SER A 191 13.08 4.31 2.99
CA SER A 191 11.80 3.61 2.77
C SER A 191 10.89 4.35 1.80
N SER A 192 10.89 5.69 1.82
CA SER A 192 10.09 6.50 0.88
C SER A 192 10.64 6.45 -0.55
N ILE A 193 11.97 6.43 -0.72
CA ILE A 193 12.62 6.21 -2.03
C ILE A 193 12.26 4.83 -2.59
N ILE A 194 12.43 3.76 -1.79
CA ILE A 194 12.15 2.41 -2.24
C ILE A 194 10.65 2.24 -2.51
N PHE A 195 9.78 2.79 -1.66
CA PHE A 195 8.33 2.78 -1.88
C PHE A 195 7.97 3.46 -3.21
N SER A 196 8.51 4.65 -3.49
CA SER A 196 8.27 5.35 -4.74
C SER A 196 8.77 4.56 -5.95
N SER A 197 9.90 3.86 -5.84
CA SER A 197 10.47 3.06 -6.92
C SER A 197 9.64 1.82 -7.31
N GLN A 198 8.65 1.43 -6.49
CA GLN A 198 7.72 0.35 -6.82
C GLN A 198 6.56 0.82 -7.71
N HIS A 199 6.42 2.11 -7.90
CA HIS A 199 5.35 2.71 -8.70
C HIS A 199 5.92 3.20 -10.03
N LEU A 200 5.21 2.91 -11.13
CA LEU A 200 5.63 3.32 -12.46
C LEU A 200 5.67 4.86 -12.56
N SER A 201 6.86 5.39 -12.79
CA SER A 201 7.11 6.83 -12.87
C SER A 201 7.93 7.13 -14.11
N THR A 202 7.42 8.01 -14.99
CA THR A 202 8.09 8.41 -16.24
C THR A 202 8.86 9.72 -16.10
N ASN A 203 8.66 10.45 -15.00
CA ASN A 203 9.33 11.73 -14.75
C ASN A 203 9.48 11.98 -13.24
N ILE A 204 10.27 13.02 -12.91
CA ILE A 204 10.58 13.35 -11.52
C ILE A 204 9.34 13.76 -10.70
N PHE A 205 8.33 14.36 -11.33
CA PHE A 205 7.13 14.80 -10.64
C PHE A 205 6.24 13.60 -10.27
N SER A 206 6.08 12.65 -11.21
CA SER A 206 5.38 11.39 -10.92
C SER A 206 6.09 10.58 -9.82
N TYR A 207 7.43 10.56 -9.82
CA TYR A 207 8.20 9.96 -8.75
C TYR A 207 7.99 10.69 -7.41
N ALA A 208 7.92 12.02 -7.43
CA ALA A 208 7.71 12.84 -6.24
C ALA A 208 6.34 12.60 -5.58
N ILE A 209 5.29 12.31 -6.35
CA ILE A 209 3.96 11.96 -5.82
C ILE A 209 4.07 10.77 -4.87
N TYR A 210 4.67 9.66 -5.32
CA TYR A 210 4.81 8.45 -4.51
C TYR A 210 5.86 8.60 -3.41
N PHE A 211 6.92 9.38 -3.64
CA PHE A 211 7.90 9.68 -2.60
C PHE A 211 7.28 10.46 -1.43
N LEU A 212 6.51 11.51 -1.72
CA LEU A 212 5.82 12.30 -0.71
C LEU A 212 4.73 11.48 0.00
N MET A 213 4.01 10.62 -0.72
CA MET A 213 3.12 9.64 -0.13
C MET A 213 3.88 8.74 0.84
N GLY A 214 5.01 8.17 0.43
CA GLY A 214 5.89 7.37 1.29
C GLY A 214 6.31 8.10 2.56
N CYS A 215 6.64 9.39 2.44
CA CYS A 215 6.97 10.27 3.57
C CYS A 215 5.79 10.42 4.54
N VAL A 216 4.59 10.72 4.04
CA VAL A 216 3.39 10.89 4.86
C VAL A 216 3.03 9.59 5.59
N LEU A 217 3.09 8.45 4.91
CA LEU A 217 2.83 7.15 5.51
C LEU A 217 3.85 6.81 6.61
N TYR A 218 5.13 7.14 6.39
CA TYR A 218 6.14 6.96 7.43
C TYR A 218 5.92 7.88 8.64
N LEU A 219 5.48 9.13 8.43
CA LEU A 219 5.14 10.05 9.51
C LEU A 219 3.94 9.54 10.32
N ALA A 220 2.90 9.05 9.66
CA ALA A 220 1.74 8.44 10.31
C ALA A 220 2.16 7.24 11.19
N TYR A 221 2.96 6.32 10.65
CA TYR A 221 3.55 5.20 11.38
C TYR A 221 4.39 5.66 12.58
N ASN A 222 5.34 6.56 12.34
CA ASN A 222 6.33 6.95 13.34
C ASN A 222 5.75 7.74 14.52
N ARG A 223 4.59 8.38 14.35
CA ARG A 223 3.89 9.14 15.41
C ARG A 223 3.67 8.31 16.67
N ARG A 224 3.28 7.05 16.53
CA ARG A 224 3.04 6.12 17.65
C ARG A 224 3.85 4.83 17.52
N ARG A 225 4.67 4.70 16.48
CA ARG A 225 5.29 3.45 16.05
C ARG A 225 4.26 2.33 15.92
N ASN A 226 3.15 2.65 15.27
CA ASN A 226 2.04 1.74 15.08
C ASN A 226 1.68 1.66 13.59
N ILE A 227 1.92 0.51 13.00
CA ILE A 227 1.68 0.23 11.59
C ILE A 227 0.21 0.43 11.18
N LYS A 228 -0.74 0.31 12.12
CA LYS A 228 -2.16 0.53 11.84
C LYS A 228 -2.47 1.96 11.41
N ASP A 229 -1.68 2.93 11.88
CA ASP A 229 -1.87 4.34 11.51
C ASP A 229 -1.55 4.54 10.03
N SER A 230 -0.40 4.07 9.55
CA SER A 230 -0.05 4.16 8.13
C SER A 230 -0.94 3.27 7.25
N MET A 231 -1.30 2.06 7.71
CA MET A 231 -2.27 1.21 7.00
C MET A 231 -3.60 1.92 6.77
N MET A 232 -4.15 2.57 7.80
CA MET A 232 -5.39 3.32 7.67
C MET A 232 -5.29 4.44 6.63
N VAL A 233 -4.23 5.26 6.71
CA VAL A 233 -4.00 6.36 5.74
C VAL A 233 -3.88 5.83 4.32
N HIS A 234 -3.10 4.77 4.12
CA HIS A 234 -2.85 4.18 2.82
C HIS A 234 -4.11 3.53 2.22
N MET A 235 -4.82 2.71 3.00
CA MET A 235 -6.08 2.10 2.57
C MET A 235 -7.13 3.15 2.20
N LEU A 236 -7.27 4.21 3.00
CA LEU A 236 -8.20 5.31 2.70
C LEU A 236 -7.79 6.06 1.44
N ASN A 237 -6.49 6.35 1.25
CA ASN A 237 -6.01 7.01 0.05
C ASN A 237 -6.36 6.23 -1.22
N ASN A 238 -6.09 4.93 -1.24
CA ASN A 238 -6.41 4.09 -2.39
C ASN A 238 -7.93 3.91 -2.57
N SER A 239 -8.68 3.89 -1.48
CA SER A 239 -10.15 3.79 -1.53
C SER A 239 -10.81 5.04 -2.10
N VAL A 240 -10.29 6.23 -1.82
CA VAL A 240 -10.84 7.50 -2.35
C VAL A 240 -10.81 7.52 -3.88
N SER A 241 -9.76 7.00 -4.50
CA SER A 241 -9.66 6.92 -5.97
C SER A 241 -10.44 5.75 -6.59
N THR A 242 -10.43 4.59 -5.94
CA THR A 242 -10.94 3.33 -6.52
C THR A 242 -12.44 3.13 -6.30
N LEU A 243 -12.98 3.48 -5.13
CA LEU A 243 -14.39 3.21 -4.80
C LEU A 243 -15.39 3.97 -5.69
N PRO A 244 -15.18 5.22 -6.13
CA PRO A 244 -16.10 5.88 -7.05
C PRO A 244 -16.28 5.10 -8.38
N VAL A 245 -15.17 4.56 -8.92
CA VAL A 245 -15.20 3.74 -10.14
C VAL A 245 -15.96 2.44 -9.90
N PHE A 246 -15.73 1.80 -8.75
CA PHE A 246 -16.45 0.59 -8.38
C PHE A 246 -17.96 0.82 -8.22
N VAL A 247 -18.37 1.93 -7.61
CA VAL A 247 -19.80 2.31 -7.50
C VAL A 247 -20.40 2.54 -8.89
N GLY A 248 -19.68 3.22 -9.79
CA GLY A 248 -20.09 3.37 -11.19
C GLY A 248 -20.28 2.03 -11.91
N TYR A 249 -19.33 1.11 -11.71
CA TYR A 249 -19.44 -0.27 -12.22
C TYR A 249 -20.69 -0.99 -11.67
N LEU A 250 -20.93 -0.96 -10.37
CA LEU A 250 -22.12 -1.60 -9.77
C LEU A 250 -23.43 -1.03 -10.32
N TRP A 251 -23.48 0.27 -10.52
CA TRP A 251 -24.62 0.91 -11.19
C TRP A 251 -24.89 0.36 -12.59
N LEU A 252 -23.83 0.17 -13.40
CA LEU A 252 -23.96 -0.39 -14.74
C LEU A 252 -24.28 -1.89 -14.73
N TYR A 253 -23.71 -2.64 -13.77
CA TYR A 253 -23.87 -4.09 -13.69
C TYR A 253 -25.29 -4.54 -13.30
N PHE A 254 -25.97 -3.73 -12.45
CA PHE A 254 -27.32 -4.05 -11.97
C PHE A 254 -28.45 -3.30 -12.71
N ARG A 255 -28.15 -2.47 -13.71
CA ARG A 255 -29.11 -1.75 -14.55
C ARG A 255 -29.39 -2.50 -15.84
#